data_38bd4a2103cf89a06ea850c279d5dc4f
#
_entry.id   38bd4a2103cf89a06ea850c279d5dc4f
#
_cell.length_a   1.000
_cell.length_b   1.000
_cell.length_c   1.000
_cell.angle_alpha   90.00
_cell.angle_beta   90.00
_cell.angle_gamma   90.00
#
_symmetry.space_group_name_H-M   'P 1'
#
loop_
_entity.id
_entity.type
_entity.pdbx_description
1 polymer ?
#
loop_
_entity_poly.entity_id
_entity_poly.type
_entity_poly.pdbx_seq_one_letter_code
_entity_poly.pdbx_strand_id
1 'polypeptide(L)'
;METFERLSINSIQDEIIEEFSDFDDWMDRYQLLIDIGSEQEPLDEKYKIEKNLIDGCQSRVWLQADLVDGKIHFQAESDALIVKGIVSLLVRVLSDHTPRRLLMQTYIS
;
A
#
# COMPACT_ATOMS: atom_id res chain seq x y z
N MET A 1 29.31 -1.00 -6.59
CA MET A 1 28.55 -1.11 -5.50
C MET A 1 27.17 -1.50 -5.79
N GLU A 2 26.64 -2.20 -4.98
CA GLU A 2 25.39 -2.76 -5.16
C GLU A 2 24.32 -1.91 -4.59
N THR A 3 23.41 -1.52 -5.37
CA THR A 3 22.30 -0.83 -4.79
C THR A 3 21.26 -1.85 -4.46
N PHE A 4 20.71 -1.67 -3.32
CA PHE A 4 19.68 -2.51 -2.87
C PHE A 4 18.41 -2.10 -3.52
N GLU A 5 17.95 -2.89 -4.45
CA GLU A 5 16.70 -2.59 -5.11
C GLU A 5 15.57 -3.34 -4.45
N ARG A 6 14.44 -2.66 -4.40
CA ARG A 6 13.25 -3.30 -3.89
C ARG A 6 12.83 -4.43 -4.84
N LEU A 7 12.22 -5.47 -4.31
CA LEU A 7 11.66 -6.54 -5.11
C LEU A 7 10.69 -5.97 -6.13
N SER A 8 10.54 -6.68 -7.23
CA SER A 8 9.60 -6.24 -8.27
C SER A 8 8.18 -6.21 -7.71
N ILE A 9 7.36 -5.40 -8.36
CA ILE A 9 5.95 -5.27 -7.97
C ILE A 9 5.27 -6.64 -8.03
N ASN A 10 5.54 -7.42 -9.07
CA ASN A 10 4.93 -8.74 -9.20
C ASN A 10 5.37 -9.69 -8.10
N SER A 11 6.64 -9.64 -7.70
CA SER A 11 7.12 -10.49 -6.61
C SER A 11 6.44 -10.15 -5.29
N ILE A 12 6.24 -8.86 -5.03
CA ILE A 12 5.59 -8.44 -3.80
C ILE A 12 4.13 -8.88 -3.80
N GLN A 13 3.45 -8.76 -4.96
CA GLN A 13 2.08 -9.22 -5.09
C GLN A 13 1.99 -10.73 -4.84
N ASP A 14 2.94 -11.50 -5.36
CA ASP A 14 2.95 -12.94 -5.14
C ASP A 14 3.11 -13.29 -3.67
N GLU A 15 3.94 -12.54 -2.93
CA GLU A 15 4.08 -12.74 -1.50
C GLU A 15 2.77 -12.54 -0.78
N ILE A 16 2.05 -11.48 -1.16
CA ILE A 16 0.76 -11.17 -0.52
C ILE A 16 -0.27 -12.25 -0.82
N ILE A 17 -0.33 -12.69 -2.07
CA ILE A 17 -1.24 -13.76 -2.46
C ILE A 17 -0.96 -15.01 -1.66
N GLU A 18 0.31 -15.33 -1.47
CA GLU A 18 0.70 -16.50 -0.71
C GLU A 18 0.28 -16.39 0.75
N GLU A 19 0.47 -15.20 1.35
CA GLU A 19 0.06 -14.97 2.73
C GLU A 19 -1.43 -15.22 2.91
N PHE A 20 -2.27 -14.72 1.99
CA PHE A 20 -3.70 -14.89 2.10
C PHE A 20 -4.15 -16.30 1.74
N SER A 21 -3.39 -17.01 0.92
CA SER A 21 -3.73 -18.37 0.53
C SER A 21 -3.61 -19.36 1.68
N ASP A 22 -2.90 -19.01 2.74
CA ASP A 22 -2.78 -19.87 3.91
C ASP A 22 -4.08 -19.97 4.70
N PHE A 23 -5.04 -19.09 4.39
CA PHE A 23 -6.32 -19.06 5.10
C PHE A 23 -7.45 -19.42 4.16
N ASP A 24 -8.24 -20.46 4.54
CA ASP A 24 -9.36 -20.88 3.72
C ASP A 24 -10.64 -20.14 4.08
N ASP A 25 -10.74 -19.67 5.32
CA ASP A 25 -11.94 -19.02 5.81
C ASP A 25 -11.89 -17.51 5.54
N TRP A 26 -12.98 -16.98 5.02
CA TRP A 26 -13.06 -15.55 4.75
C TRP A 26 -12.92 -14.70 6.00
N MET A 27 -13.41 -15.19 7.14
CA MET A 27 -13.29 -14.46 8.39
C MET A 27 -11.82 -14.30 8.77
N ASP A 28 -11.02 -15.36 8.56
CA ASP A 28 -9.59 -15.30 8.84
C ASP A 28 -8.88 -14.36 7.90
N ARG A 29 -9.31 -14.30 6.65
CA ARG A 29 -8.73 -13.36 5.68
C ARG A 29 -9.06 -11.93 6.04
N TYR A 30 -10.28 -11.66 6.48
CA TYR A 30 -10.63 -10.32 6.95
C TYR A 30 -9.82 -9.94 8.17
N GLN A 31 -9.63 -10.87 9.08
CA GLN A 31 -8.84 -10.60 10.28
C GLN A 31 -7.39 -10.28 9.91
N LEU A 32 -6.82 -11.03 8.98
CA LEU A 32 -5.47 -10.76 8.49
C LEU A 32 -5.39 -9.35 7.91
N LEU A 33 -6.38 -8.96 7.13
CA LEU A 33 -6.41 -7.65 6.52
C LEU A 33 -6.46 -6.54 7.58
N ILE A 34 -7.29 -6.73 8.60
CA ILE A 34 -7.38 -5.77 9.70
C ILE A 34 -6.07 -5.69 10.45
N ASP A 35 -5.43 -6.83 10.70
CA ASP A 35 -4.15 -6.87 11.40
C ASP A 35 -3.06 -6.14 10.62
N ILE A 36 -3.02 -6.35 9.31
CA ILE A 36 -2.06 -5.66 8.44
C ILE A 36 -2.25 -4.15 8.55
N GLY A 37 -3.50 -3.70 8.52
CA GLY A 37 -3.78 -2.27 8.64
C GLY A 37 -3.37 -1.71 9.98
N SER A 38 -3.60 -2.46 11.06
CA SER A 38 -3.30 -1.98 12.39
C SER A 38 -1.79 -1.94 12.68
N GLU A 39 -1.02 -2.74 11.95
CA GLU A 39 0.43 -2.76 12.11
C GLU A 39 1.12 -1.67 11.31
N GLN A 40 0.40 -1.05 10.39
CA GLN A 40 0.98 0.01 9.59
C GLN A 40 1.23 1.25 10.44
N GLU A 41 2.35 1.91 10.17
CA GLU A 41 2.69 3.15 10.86
C GLU A 41 1.61 4.21 10.58
N PRO A 42 1.11 4.89 11.61
CA PRO A 42 0.07 5.90 11.39
C PRO A 42 0.57 7.04 10.52
N LEU A 43 -0.31 7.58 9.70
CA LEU A 43 -0.01 8.76 8.90
C LEU A 43 0.03 9.98 9.80
N ASP A 44 1.05 10.82 9.65
CA ASP A 44 1.16 12.05 10.40
C ASP A 44 -0.06 12.93 10.13
N GLU A 45 -0.59 13.56 11.18
CA GLU A 45 -1.78 14.39 11.06
C GLU A 45 -1.63 15.50 10.02
N LYS A 46 -0.41 16.00 9.83
CA LYS A 46 -0.19 17.08 8.86
C LYS A 46 -0.51 16.64 7.43
N TYR A 47 -0.55 15.34 7.17
CA TYR A 47 -0.88 14.82 5.86
C TYR A 47 -2.35 14.45 5.71
N LYS A 48 -3.12 14.49 6.80
CA LYS A 48 -4.55 14.19 6.75
C LYS A 48 -5.31 15.45 6.36
N ILE A 49 -5.07 15.92 5.16
CA ILE A 49 -5.63 17.16 4.64
C ILE A 49 -6.42 16.86 3.38
N GLU A 50 -7.27 17.79 3.01
CA GLU A 50 -8.23 17.59 1.94
C GLU A 50 -7.59 17.25 0.60
N LYS A 51 -6.45 17.87 0.29
CA LYS A 51 -5.81 17.59 -0.99
C LYS A 51 -5.29 16.16 -1.10
N ASN A 52 -5.12 15.48 0.02
CA ASN A 52 -4.65 14.10 0.04
C ASN A 52 -5.80 13.09 0.10
N LEU A 53 -7.04 13.55 0.22
CA LEU A 53 -8.19 12.67 0.22
C LEU A 53 -8.42 12.11 -1.18
N ILE A 54 -8.71 10.81 -1.24
CA ILE A 54 -9.03 10.15 -2.50
C ILE A 54 -10.54 10.25 -2.70
N ASP A 55 -10.92 10.81 -3.85
CA ASP A 55 -12.33 10.98 -4.19
C ASP A 55 -12.98 9.65 -4.53
N GLY A 56 -14.29 9.57 -4.30
CA GLY A 56 -15.06 8.42 -4.70
C GLY A 56 -15.09 7.30 -3.69
N CYS A 57 -14.47 7.46 -2.55
CA CYS A 57 -14.50 6.46 -1.49
C CYS A 57 -15.54 6.84 -0.45
N GLN A 58 -16.28 5.87 0.07
CA GLN A 58 -17.23 6.13 1.14
C GLN A 58 -16.51 6.39 2.45
N SER A 59 -15.38 5.72 2.67
CA SER A 59 -14.53 5.95 3.81
C SER A 59 -13.51 7.03 3.46
N ARG A 60 -12.99 7.71 4.46
CA ARG A 60 -11.92 8.67 4.23
C ARG A 60 -10.61 7.92 4.03
N VAL A 61 -9.94 8.21 2.93
CA VAL A 61 -8.64 7.64 2.62
C VAL A 61 -7.72 8.78 2.25
N TRP A 62 -6.59 8.89 2.96
CA TRP A 62 -5.58 9.90 2.67
C TRP A 62 -4.36 9.22 2.08
N LEU A 63 -3.79 9.85 1.06
CA LEU A 63 -2.59 9.34 0.41
C LEU A 63 -1.59 10.47 0.30
N GLN A 64 -0.38 10.22 0.79
CA GLN A 64 0.74 11.14 0.68
C GLN A 64 1.83 10.47 -0.13
N ALA A 65 2.35 11.17 -1.13
CA ALA A 65 3.41 10.66 -1.97
C ALA A 65 4.59 11.62 -1.94
N ASP A 66 5.78 11.11 -1.73
CA ASP A 66 6.99 11.90 -1.70
C ASP A 66 8.06 11.25 -2.54
N LEU A 67 8.87 12.07 -3.22
CA LEU A 67 10.00 11.55 -3.98
C LEU A 67 11.21 11.54 -3.05
N VAL A 68 11.73 10.35 -2.80
CA VAL A 68 12.87 10.16 -1.89
C VAL A 68 13.91 9.32 -2.60
N ASP A 69 15.08 9.91 -2.80
CA ASP A 69 16.19 9.21 -3.48
C ASP A 69 15.79 8.63 -4.82
N GLY A 70 14.97 9.36 -5.59
CA GLY A 70 14.53 8.93 -6.91
C GLY A 70 13.42 7.92 -6.93
N LYS A 71 12.87 7.57 -5.77
CA LYS A 71 11.76 6.62 -5.66
C LYS A 71 10.58 7.30 -5.02
N ILE A 72 9.37 6.87 -5.39
CA ILE A 72 8.16 7.44 -4.81
C ILE A 72 7.81 6.65 -3.56
N HIS A 73 7.79 7.37 -2.44
CA HIS A 73 7.42 6.79 -1.16
C HIS A 73 5.98 7.17 -0.86
N PHE A 74 5.11 6.16 -0.71
CA PHE A 74 3.70 6.36 -0.40
C PHE A 74 3.43 6.11 1.06
N GLN A 75 2.54 6.93 1.61
CA GLN A 75 2.00 6.72 2.94
C GLN A 75 0.50 6.90 2.82
N ALA A 76 -0.27 6.08 3.51
CA ALA A 76 -1.72 6.15 3.41
C ALA A 76 -2.38 5.76 4.71
N GLU A 77 -3.60 6.21 4.87
CA GLU A 77 -4.39 5.85 6.03
C GLU A 77 -5.87 5.96 5.71
N SER A 78 -6.70 5.24 6.47
CA SER A 78 -8.14 5.31 6.35
C SER A 78 -8.77 5.26 7.73
N ASP A 79 -10.00 5.79 7.83
CA ASP A 79 -10.75 5.72 9.07
C ASP A 79 -11.59 4.44 9.18
N ALA A 80 -11.53 3.56 8.17
CA ALA A 80 -12.25 2.29 8.20
C ALA A 80 -11.25 1.15 8.26
N LEU A 81 -11.47 0.18 9.16
CA LEU A 81 -10.51 -0.88 9.44
C LEU A 81 -10.15 -1.73 8.23
N ILE A 82 -11.14 -2.16 7.47
CA ILE A 82 -10.91 -3.02 6.31
C ILE A 82 -10.21 -2.22 5.21
N VAL A 83 -10.66 -1.00 4.96
CA VAL A 83 -10.05 -0.14 3.95
C VAL A 83 -8.62 0.18 4.33
N LYS A 84 -8.35 0.39 5.61
CA LYS A 84 -7.00 0.65 6.08
C LYS A 84 -6.06 -0.53 5.74
N GLY A 85 -6.56 -1.75 5.89
CA GLY A 85 -5.79 -2.93 5.49
C GLY A 85 -5.52 -2.96 4.00
N ILE A 86 -6.54 -2.63 3.19
CA ILE A 86 -6.39 -2.62 1.73
C ILE A 86 -5.36 -1.58 1.31
N VAL A 87 -5.45 -0.36 1.83
CA VAL A 87 -4.48 0.67 1.43
C VAL A 87 -3.08 0.33 1.94
N SER A 88 -2.97 -0.35 3.07
CA SER A 88 -1.67 -0.81 3.57
C SER A 88 -1.02 -1.78 2.59
N LEU A 89 -1.82 -2.69 2.02
CA LEU A 89 -1.31 -3.61 1.01
C LEU A 89 -0.90 -2.87 -0.26
N LEU A 90 -1.68 -1.89 -0.68
CA LEU A 90 -1.33 -1.11 -1.86
C LEU A 90 -0.04 -0.34 -1.65
N VAL A 91 0.14 0.24 -0.48
CA VAL A 91 1.38 0.93 -0.15
C VAL A 91 2.56 -0.05 -0.18
N ARG A 92 2.37 -1.23 0.38
CA ARG A 92 3.43 -2.24 0.39
C ARG A 92 3.86 -2.63 -1.02
N VAL A 93 2.91 -2.71 -1.95
CA VAL A 93 3.20 -3.07 -3.34
C VAL A 93 3.84 -1.91 -4.11
N LEU A 94 3.30 -0.71 -3.94
CA LEU A 94 3.62 0.40 -4.83
C LEU A 94 4.68 1.35 -4.30
N SER A 95 4.96 1.32 -2.99
CA SER A 95 5.89 2.27 -2.40
C SER A 95 7.34 1.94 -2.72
N ASP A 96 8.17 2.97 -2.77
CA ASP A 96 9.63 2.84 -2.89
C ASP A 96 10.09 2.25 -4.22
N HIS A 97 9.33 2.52 -5.29
CA HIS A 97 9.72 2.21 -6.64
C HIS A 97 9.99 3.52 -7.40
N THR A 98 10.79 3.43 -8.46
CA THR A 98 11.00 4.58 -9.32
C THR A 98 9.73 4.89 -10.09
N PRO A 99 9.53 6.16 -10.50
CA PRO A 99 8.37 6.49 -11.34
C PRO A 99 8.33 5.65 -12.61
N ARG A 100 9.50 5.38 -13.18
CA ARG A 100 9.57 4.58 -14.39
C ARG A 100 9.04 3.17 -14.17
N ARG A 101 9.43 2.55 -13.05
CA ARG A 101 8.97 1.19 -12.73
C ARG A 101 7.45 1.15 -12.56
N LEU A 102 6.88 2.16 -11.89
CA LEU A 102 5.43 2.23 -11.72
C LEU A 102 4.72 2.38 -13.04
N LEU A 103 5.24 3.22 -13.93
CA LEU A 103 4.67 3.42 -15.26
C LEU A 103 4.72 2.15 -16.09
N MET A 104 5.86 1.45 -16.07
CA MET A 104 6.01 0.23 -16.84
C MET A 104 5.03 -0.84 -16.37
N GLN A 105 4.81 -0.92 -15.07
CA GLN A 105 3.87 -1.89 -14.53
C GLN A 105 2.46 -1.62 -15.05
N THR A 106 2.09 -0.35 -15.14
CA THR A 106 0.79 0.04 -15.67
C THR A 106 0.61 -0.44 -17.11
N TYR A 107 1.68 -0.39 -17.91
CA TYR A 107 1.61 -0.76 -19.30
C TYR A 107 1.54 -2.25 -19.54
N ILE A 108 2.19 -3.03 -18.70
CA ILE A 108 2.32 -4.47 -18.96
C ILE A 108 1.46 -5.34 -18.05
N SER A 109 0.68 -4.76 -17.16
CA SER A 109 -0.15 -5.54 -16.25
C SER A 109 -1.51 -5.95 -16.86
#